data_12264e86f6a2d7b171be9ace7b44cad4
#
_entry.id   12264e86f6a2d7b171be9ace7b44cad4
#
_cell.length_a   1.000
_cell.length_b   1.000
_cell.length_c   1.000
_cell.angle_alpha   90.00
_cell.angle_beta   90.00
_cell.angle_gamma   90.00
#
_symmetry.space_group_name_H-M   'P 1'
#
loop_
_entity.id
_entity.type
_entity.pdbx_description
1 polymer ?
#
loop_
_entity_poly.entity_id
_entity_poly.type
_entity_poly.pdbx_seq_one_letter_code
_entity_poly.pdbx_strand_id
1 'polypeptide(L)'
;MSSQLQSLVLRAPGMYGLNFEGETYQESPIFAEVAENIAYDSAGRLTNRKGFDGLTNGHANGLGYEDVGDNPITTVTTAGLTGRLTIADTAHGQVTGDFVTISGAVDTNGITAAQINTRFALTKIDVDSYYVYTAGTATSASAAGGTAVKVKYEPKVDTLFMYNYSGGQRLLSTCAHGGNNIYEDTASFDNFTSVKGSVTIANTRPQFVNFNDDVIATNEGSALIIKSGTGDFAAIPATSGSVPTGRLVHSAFGRVWAQKSHTGASQNIIAYSTFLEEDKWGGSGGEITVLGTFSAVKDGFDELTAISSFDKYLVAFLRNSIIIYNGADAPGGDPGLGIQQVIQGVGCIARDSIQQIGQDLYFLSATGIRSLRQVIYTGDRADLTEISTLVRREFLTDVAASESALINVRSSYDPEEGQYWIKAPGGNIWVFDMHSLDQNVPIRVTKYVNTGWDSFAYFEGDTYIGSRGLIGKYSGYTDDTPTDSTPYTCTWRSNPADLGTSKLKFLKRLTATIEGSNADEVAVTYAFSEGGSGEVPFTLSLNNAFNRQSGLTVGTPAEWGVANWNVDEWGGGTALAYNLGASVSQSGRTFKIGVRFISNGFQIAVEQLSLFMKLGREGR
;
A
#
# COMPACT_ATOMS: atom_id res chain seq x y z
N MET A 1 -7.26 -10.91 -54.78
CA MET A 1 -6.52 -11.61 -53.69
C MET A 1 -7.31 -11.47 -52.44
N SER A 2 -7.84 -12.55 -51.87
CA SER A 2 -8.54 -12.53 -50.61
C SER A 2 -7.52 -12.15 -49.53
N SER A 3 -7.74 -11.01 -48.87
CA SER A 3 -6.90 -10.64 -47.70
C SER A 3 -7.16 -11.69 -46.62
N GLN A 4 -6.14 -12.49 -46.32
CA GLN A 4 -6.20 -13.49 -45.25
C GLN A 4 -6.48 -12.82 -43.92
N LEU A 5 -7.33 -13.45 -43.12
CA LEU A 5 -7.55 -13.06 -41.74
C LEU A 5 -6.26 -13.34 -40.95
N GLN A 6 -5.67 -12.32 -40.35
CA GLN A 6 -4.52 -12.47 -39.46
C GLN A 6 -5.00 -12.51 -38.01
N SER A 7 -4.44 -13.42 -37.23
CA SER A 7 -4.71 -13.51 -35.79
C SER A 7 -3.50 -12.98 -35.01
N LEU A 8 -3.75 -12.10 -34.07
CA LEU A 8 -2.82 -11.74 -33.02
C LEU A 8 -3.30 -12.43 -31.75
N VAL A 9 -2.44 -13.23 -31.16
CA VAL A 9 -2.71 -13.96 -29.94
C VAL A 9 -1.82 -13.38 -28.85
N LEU A 10 -2.43 -12.77 -27.85
CA LEU A 10 -1.77 -12.30 -26.63
C LEU A 10 -1.98 -13.36 -25.55
N ARG A 11 -0.96 -14.16 -25.29
CA ARG A 11 -0.93 -15.06 -24.14
C ARG A 11 -0.42 -14.29 -22.95
N ALA A 12 -1.04 -14.49 -21.77
CA ALA A 12 -0.73 -13.74 -20.57
C ALA A 12 -0.62 -12.22 -20.88
N PRO A 13 -1.76 -11.55 -21.23
CA PRO A 13 -1.75 -10.16 -21.66
C PRO A 13 -1.15 -9.28 -20.57
N GLY A 14 -0.28 -8.34 -20.95
CA GLY A 14 0.38 -7.43 -20.01
C GLY A 14 1.45 -8.06 -19.12
N MET A 15 1.96 -9.23 -19.48
CA MET A 15 2.94 -9.99 -18.67
C MET A 15 4.22 -9.22 -18.30
N TYR A 16 4.48 -8.09 -18.93
CA TYR A 16 5.62 -7.21 -18.59
C TYR A 16 5.21 -5.98 -17.75
N GLY A 17 3.95 -5.87 -17.37
CA GLY A 17 3.45 -4.78 -16.53
C GLY A 17 3.39 -3.41 -17.20
N LEU A 18 3.36 -2.36 -16.38
CA LEU A 18 3.28 -0.97 -16.83
C LEU A 18 4.57 -0.52 -17.53
N ASN A 19 4.42 0.23 -18.61
CA ASN A 19 5.51 0.94 -19.28
C ASN A 19 5.04 2.30 -19.78
N PHE A 20 5.64 3.38 -19.22
CA PHE A 20 5.38 4.78 -19.59
C PHE A 20 6.56 5.46 -20.27
N GLU A 21 7.74 4.79 -20.35
CA GLU A 21 8.97 5.39 -20.85
C GLU A 21 9.27 5.00 -22.31
N GLY A 22 8.52 4.06 -22.87
CA GLY A 22 8.70 3.62 -24.25
C GLY A 22 8.07 4.55 -25.29
N GLU A 23 8.52 4.41 -26.56
CA GLU A 23 7.87 5.10 -27.68
C GLU A 23 6.47 4.54 -27.93
N THR A 24 5.46 5.40 -27.82
CA THR A 24 4.03 5.06 -27.80
C THR A 24 3.54 4.15 -28.96
N TYR A 25 4.27 4.10 -30.08
CA TYR A 25 3.84 3.36 -31.27
C TYR A 25 4.69 2.13 -31.61
N GLN A 26 5.82 1.94 -30.96
CA GLN A 26 6.73 0.79 -31.21
C GLN A 26 6.62 -0.30 -30.14
N GLU A 27 5.87 -0.03 -29.09
CA GLU A 27 5.74 -0.97 -27.97
C GLU A 27 4.89 -2.18 -28.34
N SER A 28 5.28 -3.31 -27.80
CA SER A 28 4.49 -4.53 -27.91
C SER A 28 3.24 -4.42 -27.02
N PRO A 29 2.07 -4.93 -27.44
CA PRO A 29 0.85 -4.97 -26.63
C PRO A 29 0.97 -5.89 -25.39
N ILE A 30 2.14 -6.45 -25.14
CA ILE A 30 2.45 -7.18 -23.90
C ILE A 30 2.75 -6.25 -22.72
N PHE A 31 3.06 -4.96 -22.98
CA PHE A 31 3.13 -3.92 -21.96
C PHE A 31 1.79 -3.25 -21.74
N ALA A 32 1.59 -2.71 -20.55
CA ALA A 32 0.38 -2.02 -20.17
C ALA A 32 0.58 -0.50 -20.03
N GLU A 33 -0.40 0.27 -20.51
CA GLU A 33 -0.59 1.69 -20.18
C GLU A 33 -1.37 1.85 -18.86
N VAL A 34 -2.26 0.88 -18.56
CA VAL A 34 -3.03 0.83 -17.31
C VAL A 34 -2.99 -0.60 -16.78
N ALA A 35 -2.65 -0.75 -15.50
CA ALA A 35 -2.71 -2.01 -14.76
C ALA A 35 -3.11 -1.70 -13.31
N GLU A 36 -4.41 -1.49 -13.10
CA GLU A 36 -4.98 -1.07 -11.82
C GLU A 36 -5.68 -2.23 -11.13
N ASN A 37 -5.33 -2.48 -9.85
CA ASN A 37 -5.83 -3.60 -9.05
C ASN A 37 -5.59 -4.97 -9.70
N ILE A 38 -4.51 -5.07 -10.46
CA ILE A 38 -4.08 -6.26 -11.19
C ILE A 38 -2.86 -6.85 -10.48
N ALA A 39 -2.83 -8.17 -10.40
CA ALA A 39 -1.68 -8.97 -10.02
C ALA A 39 -1.35 -9.97 -11.14
N TYR A 40 -0.24 -10.66 -11.01
CA TYR A 40 0.14 -11.73 -11.91
C TYR A 40 0.37 -13.00 -11.10
N ASP A 41 -0.20 -14.10 -11.55
CA ASP A 41 0.03 -15.39 -10.91
C ASP A 41 1.41 -15.97 -11.29
N SER A 42 1.75 -17.12 -10.71
CA SER A 42 3.01 -17.82 -10.97
C SER A 42 3.21 -18.22 -12.44
N ALA A 43 2.11 -18.36 -13.20
CA ALA A 43 2.14 -18.62 -14.64
C ALA A 43 2.27 -17.33 -15.47
N GLY A 44 2.29 -16.16 -14.85
CA GLY A 44 2.33 -14.85 -15.50
C GLY A 44 0.99 -14.41 -16.09
N ARG A 45 -0.13 -15.06 -15.72
CA ARG A 45 -1.46 -14.67 -16.16
C ARG A 45 -1.92 -13.44 -15.40
N LEU A 46 -2.68 -12.58 -16.06
CA LEU A 46 -3.28 -11.41 -15.47
C LEU A 46 -4.44 -11.83 -14.56
N THR A 47 -4.35 -11.46 -13.28
CA THR A 47 -5.37 -11.76 -12.25
C THR A 47 -5.76 -10.49 -11.50
N ASN A 48 -6.84 -10.56 -10.71
CA ASN A 48 -7.12 -9.56 -9.69
C ASN A 48 -6.11 -9.67 -8.54
N ARG A 49 -5.86 -8.55 -7.85
CA ARG A 49 -5.12 -8.56 -6.58
C ARG A 49 -5.91 -9.33 -5.52
N LYS A 50 -5.26 -9.72 -4.43
CA LYS A 50 -6.00 -10.09 -3.23
C LYS A 50 -6.70 -8.87 -2.62
N GLY A 51 -7.71 -9.11 -1.83
CA GLY A 51 -8.52 -8.11 -1.16
C GLY A 51 -8.00 -7.75 0.24
N PHE A 52 -8.82 -7.02 0.94
CA PHE A 52 -8.65 -6.67 2.34
C PHE A 52 -9.69 -7.44 3.16
N ASP A 53 -9.24 -8.40 3.95
CA ASP A 53 -10.08 -9.17 4.88
C ASP A 53 -10.00 -8.53 6.27
N GLY A 54 -11.00 -7.72 6.61
CA GLY A 54 -11.04 -6.95 7.86
C GLY A 54 -11.24 -7.84 9.07
N LEU A 55 -10.36 -7.72 10.06
CA LEU A 55 -10.49 -8.44 11.33
C LEU A 55 -11.76 -8.01 12.08
N THR A 56 -12.47 -8.98 12.64
CA THR A 56 -13.85 -8.85 13.17
C THR A 56 -14.05 -7.75 14.20
N ASN A 57 -13.01 -7.39 14.94
CA ASN A 57 -13.06 -6.33 15.95
C ASN A 57 -11.96 -5.29 15.70
N GLY A 58 -11.68 -4.98 14.45
CA GLY A 58 -10.62 -4.06 14.08
C GLY A 58 -10.53 -2.82 14.96
N HIS A 59 -9.49 -2.06 14.79
CA HIS A 59 -9.12 -0.91 15.62
C HIS A 59 -10.31 0.01 16.00
N ALA A 60 -11.24 0.26 15.08
CA ALA A 60 -12.42 1.07 15.32
C ALA A 60 -13.36 0.52 16.40
N ASN A 61 -13.45 -0.79 16.59
CA ASN A 61 -14.28 -1.36 17.64
C ASN A 61 -13.67 -1.17 19.03
N GLY A 62 -12.34 -1.07 19.15
CA GLY A 62 -11.65 -0.76 20.39
C GLY A 62 -11.85 0.68 20.87
N LEU A 63 -12.18 1.61 19.96
CA LEU A 63 -12.40 3.02 20.31
C LEU A 63 -13.77 3.29 20.92
N GLY A 64 -14.78 2.44 20.65
CA GLY A 64 -16.13 2.59 21.21
C GLY A 64 -16.90 3.80 20.65
N TYR A 65 -18.09 4.01 21.22
CA TYR A 65 -18.90 5.21 20.98
C TYR A 65 -18.63 6.24 22.07
N GLU A 66 -18.36 7.47 21.68
CA GLU A 66 -18.20 8.62 22.57
C GLU A 66 -19.46 9.46 22.60
N ASP A 67 -19.77 10.00 23.77
CA ASP A 67 -20.89 10.91 23.97
C ASP A 67 -20.41 12.34 23.64
N VAL A 68 -21.06 12.97 22.68
CA VAL A 68 -20.70 14.32 22.21
C VAL A 68 -21.59 15.42 22.82
N GLY A 69 -22.36 15.06 23.85
CA GLY A 69 -23.19 16.01 24.60
C GLY A 69 -24.57 16.26 23.98
N ASP A 70 -25.26 17.25 24.55
CA ASP A 70 -26.63 17.58 24.18
C ASP A 70 -26.68 18.45 22.91
N ASN A 71 -27.50 18.04 21.95
CA ASN A 71 -27.72 18.76 20.69
C ASN A 71 -26.43 19.18 19.96
N PRO A 72 -25.48 18.27 19.74
CA PRO A 72 -24.17 18.60 19.17
C PRO A 72 -24.21 18.92 17.67
N ILE A 73 -25.35 18.68 17.00
CA ILE A 73 -25.49 18.79 15.55
C ILE A 73 -26.06 20.16 15.19
N THR A 74 -25.34 20.92 14.38
CA THR A 74 -25.84 22.20 13.82
C THR A 74 -26.04 22.04 12.32
N THR A 75 -27.21 22.41 11.84
CA THR A 75 -27.60 22.38 10.42
C THR A 75 -27.57 23.78 9.82
N VAL A 76 -27.52 23.85 8.49
CA VAL A 76 -27.56 25.12 7.74
C VAL A 76 -28.59 25.06 6.62
N THR A 77 -29.26 26.18 6.38
CA THR A 77 -30.30 26.33 5.32
C THR A 77 -29.76 27.02 4.05
N THR A 78 -28.46 27.33 4.00
CA THR A 78 -27.84 27.98 2.82
C THR A 78 -27.92 27.05 1.62
N ALA A 79 -28.40 27.56 0.50
CA ALA A 79 -28.48 26.81 -0.76
C ALA A 79 -27.14 26.18 -1.12
N GLY A 80 -27.18 24.89 -1.47
CA GLY A 80 -25.99 24.07 -1.73
C GLY A 80 -25.30 23.47 -0.49
N LEU A 81 -25.69 23.87 0.73
CA LEU A 81 -25.13 23.37 1.99
C LEU A 81 -26.19 22.75 2.91
N THR A 82 -27.41 22.56 2.46
CA THR A 82 -28.55 22.09 3.27
C THR A 82 -28.38 20.69 3.83
N GLY A 83 -27.52 19.86 3.23
CA GLY A 83 -27.16 18.53 3.74
C GLY A 83 -25.96 18.55 4.69
N ARG A 84 -25.38 19.70 5.01
CA ARG A 84 -24.22 19.78 5.90
C ARG A 84 -24.64 19.71 7.36
N LEU A 85 -24.08 18.77 8.09
CA LEU A 85 -24.20 18.63 9.54
C LEU A 85 -22.86 19.02 10.16
N THR A 86 -22.82 20.06 10.95
CA THR A 86 -21.64 20.43 11.76
C THR A 86 -21.82 19.82 13.14
N ILE A 87 -20.85 19.03 13.58
CA ILE A 87 -20.83 18.36 14.87
C ILE A 87 -19.82 19.08 15.76
N ALA A 88 -20.27 19.49 16.96
CA ALA A 88 -19.42 20.01 18.02
C ALA A 88 -18.92 18.83 18.86
N ASP A 89 -17.62 18.65 18.94
CA ASP A 89 -16.99 17.60 19.73
C ASP A 89 -15.59 18.06 20.15
N THR A 90 -15.44 18.31 21.44
CA THR A 90 -14.26 18.96 22.02
C THR A 90 -13.04 18.05 21.91
N ALA A 91 -11.96 18.58 21.32
CA ALA A 91 -10.66 17.90 21.18
C ALA A 91 -10.75 16.54 20.49
N HIS A 92 -11.62 16.40 19.46
CA HIS A 92 -11.90 15.14 18.78
C HIS A 92 -10.67 14.47 18.10
N GLY A 93 -9.59 15.20 17.88
CA GLY A 93 -8.33 14.64 17.37
C GLY A 93 -8.32 14.16 15.91
N GLN A 94 -9.45 14.23 15.21
CA GLN A 94 -9.59 13.71 13.85
C GLN A 94 -9.03 14.66 12.79
N VAL A 95 -8.77 14.12 11.60
CA VAL A 95 -8.32 14.90 10.44
C VAL A 95 -9.31 14.77 9.28
N THR A 96 -9.30 15.75 8.38
CA THR A 96 -10.15 15.68 7.17
C THR A 96 -9.91 14.41 6.38
N GLY A 97 -10.99 13.70 6.10
CA GLY A 97 -11.01 12.45 5.39
C GLY A 97 -11.06 11.20 6.28
N ASP A 98 -10.98 11.34 7.62
CA ASP A 98 -11.34 10.25 8.52
C ASP A 98 -12.84 9.97 8.45
N PHE A 99 -13.25 8.83 8.98
CA PHE A 99 -14.66 8.45 9.03
C PHE A 99 -15.21 8.54 10.45
N VAL A 100 -16.50 8.82 10.52
CA VAL A 100 -17.26 8.85 11.77
C VAL A 100 -18.62 8.18 11.57
N THR A 101 -19.01 7.33 12.50
CA THR A 101 -20.37 6.78 12.59
C THR A 101 -21.12 7.51 13.67
N ILE A 102 -22.24 8.14 13.32
CA ILE A 102 -23.13 8.82 14.27
C ILE A 102 -24.24 7.85 14.66
N SER A 103 -24.63 7.87 15.92
CA SER A 103 -25.74 7.08 16.46
C SER A 103 -26.50 7.87 17.51
N GLY A 104 -27.76 7.44 17.81
CA GLY A 104 -28.58 8.04 18.83
C GLY A 104 -29.16 9.43 18.50
N ALA A 105 -28.91 9.98 17.33
CA ALA A 105 -29.52 11.23 16.89
C ALA A 105 -31.01 11.02 16.57
N VAL A 106 -31.81 12.03 16.88
CA VAL A 106 -33.23 12.12 16.51
C VAL A 106 -33.42 12.93 15.23
N ASP A 107 -34.63 12.93 14.68
CA ASP A 107 -34.98 13.80 13.56
C ASP A 107 -34.61 15.25 13.84
N THR A 108 -33.79 15.82 12.96
CA THR A 108 -33.12 17.09 13.22
C THR A 108 -33.37 18.06 12.07
N ASN A 109 -34.11 19.13 12.32
CA ASN A 109 -34.30 20.24 11.39
C ASN A 109 -34.73 19.80 9.97
N GLY A 110 -35.59 18.78 9.86
CA GLY A 110 -36.08 18.25 8.58
C GLY A 110 -35.24 17.09 8.02
N ILE A 111 -34.09 16.75 8.63
CA ILE A 111 -33.28 15.59 8.29
C ILE A 111 -33.67 14.44 9.21
N THR A 112 -33.97 13.28 8.68
CA THR A 112 -34.41 12.12 9.47
C THR A 112 -33.27 11.48 10.25
N ALA A 113 -33.59 10.87 11.39
CA ALA A 113 -32.66 10.12 12.22
C ALA A 113 -31.89 9.04 11.41
N ALA A 114 -32.57 8.36 10.49
CA ALA A 114 -31.95 7.35 9.62
C ALA A 114 -30.90 7.94 8.67
N GLN A 115 -31.04 9.20 8.27
CA GLN A 115 -30.08 9.90 7.41
C GLN A 115 -28.89 10.47 8.22
N ILE A 116 -29.03 10.58 9.56
CA ILE A 116 -28.00 11.07 10.47
C ILE A 116 -27.23 9.91 11.09
N ASN A 117 -27.92 8.88 11.56
CA ASN A 117 -27.35 7.74 12.26
C ASN A 117 -26.71 6.75 11.26
N THR A 118 -25.66 7.19 10.61
CA THR A 118 -24.91 6.40 9.62
C THR A 118 -23.43 6.80 9.61
N ARG A 119 -22.65 6.15 8.78
CA ARG A 119 -21.22 6.39 8.59
C ARG A 119 -20.99 7.50 7.58
N PHE A 120 -20.09 8.45 7.90
CA PHE A 120 -19.74 9.60 7.06
C PHE A 120 -18.23 9.78 6.96
N ALA A 121 -17.76 10.30 5.83
CA ALA A 121 -16.45 10.95 5.77
C ALA A 121 -16.57 12.34 6.41
N LEU A 122 -15.66 12.68 7.32
CA LEU A 122 -15.67 13.96 8.02
C LEU A 122 -14.70 14.95 7.36
N THR A 123 -15.04 16.24 7.50
CA THR A 123 -14.15 17.34 7.17
C THR A 123 -13.93 18.19 8.42
N LYS A 124 -12.69 18.24 8.89
CA LYS A 124 -12.30 19.00 10.06
C LYS A 124 -12.48 20.51 9.83
N ILE A 125 -13.08 21.21 10.78
CA ILE A 125 -13.14 22.67 10.83
C ILE A 125 -12.02 23.17 11.74
N ASP A 126 -12.01 22.72 12.99
CA ASP A 126 -11.03 23.09 14.02
C ASP A 126 -10.78 21.92 14.99
N VAL A 127 -10.24 22.19 16.17
CA VAL A 127 -9.92 21.16 17.18
C VAL A 127 -11.20 20.62 17.86
N ASP A 128 -12.29 21.39 17.85
CA ASP A 128 -13.53 21.11 18.58
C ASP A 128 -14.73 20.91 17.65
N SER A 129 -14.53 20.90 16.34
CA SER A 129 -15.64 20.74 15.41
C SER A 129 -15.23 20.19 14.03
N TYR A 130 -16.16 19.49 13.42
CA TYR A 130 -16.07 19.00 12.05
C TYR A 130 -17.45 19.00 11.38
N TYR A 131 -17.51 18.78 10.08
CA TYR A 131 -18.78 18.59 9.39
C TYR A 131 -18.78 17.34 8.52
N VAL A 132 -20.00 16.85 8.29
CA VAL A 132 -20.29 15.73 7.37
C VAL A 132 -21.43 16.14 6.44
N TYR A 133 -21.63 15.41 5.34
CA TYR A 133 -22.74 15.62 4.42
C TYR A 133 -23.70 14.44 4.43
N THR A 134 -24.98 14.72 4.64
CA THR A 134 -26.08 13.76 4.47
C THR A 134 -26.87 14.03 3.19
N ALA A 135 -27.62 13.05 2.71
CA ALA A 135 -28.56 13.21 1.59
C ALA A 135 -29.83 14.04 1.99
N GLY A 136 -30.01 14.32 3.28
CA GLY A 136 -31.12 15.11 3.78
C GLY A 136 -31.00 16.60 3.48
N THR A 137 -32.10 17.32 3.63
CA THR A 137 -32.16 18.78 3.42
C THR A 137 -32.69 19.46 4.67
N ALA A 138 -31.85 20.30 5.28
CA ALA A 138 -32.26 21.05 6.47
C ALA A 138 -33.30 22.13 6.15
N THR A 139 -34.34 22.21 6.93
CA THR A 139 -35.42 23.21 6.84
C THR A 139 -35.23 24.37 7.80
N SER A 140 -34.37 24.23 8.80
CA SER A 140 -34.00 25.28 9.77
C SER A 140 -32.51 25.18 10.12
N ALA A 141 -31.93 26.27 10.61
CA ALA A 141 -30.56 26.35 11.08
C ALA A 141 -30.57 26.52 12.61
N SER A 142 -30.29 25.43 13.32
CA SER A 142 -30.20 25.44 14.79
C SER A 142 -29.43 24.26 15.31
N ALA A 143 -28.92 24.34 16.52
CA ALA A 143 -28.35 23.20 17.23
C ALA A 143 -29.46 22.20 17.60
N ALA A 144 -29.25 20.93 17.35
CA ALA A 144 -30.20 19.84 17.51
C ALA A 144 -29.48 18.48 17.56
N GLY A 145 -30.22 17.39 17.42
CA GLY A 145 -29.70 16.02 17.45
C GLY A 145 -30.20 15.21 18.63
N GLY A 146 -30.62 15.88 19.72
CA GLY A 146 -31.07 15.24 20.95
C GLY A 146 -29.93 15.03 21.95
N THR A 147 -30.25 14.34 23.05
CA THR A 147 -29.34 14.14 24.20
C THR A 147 -28.64 12.79 24.22
N ALA A 148 -28.82 11.99 23.19
CA ALA A 148 -28.27 10.64 23.12
C ALA A 148 -27.31 10.46 21.95
N VAL A 149 -26.84 11.57 21.36
CA VAL A 149 -25.94 11.51 20.20
C VAL A 149 -24.57 10.98 20.63
N LYS A 150 -24.14 9.94 19.95
CA LYS A 150 -22.82 9.34 20.14
C LYS A 150 -22.12 9.22 18.80
N VAL A 151 -20.81 9.34 18.82
CA VAL A 151 -19.96 9.18 17.66
C VAL A 151 -18.95 8.05 17.88
N LYS A 152 -18.64 7.34 16.81
CA LYS A 152 -17.55 6.36 16.76
C LYS A 152 -16.62 6.76 15.63
N TYR A 153 -15.40 7.08 15.96
CA TYR A 153 -14.39 7.49 15.00
C TYR A 153 -13.68 6.29 14.37
N GLU A 154 -13.28 6.46 13.13
CA GLU A 154 -12.45 5.52 12.38
C GLU A 154 -11.17 6.26 11.93
N PRO A 155 -10.23 6.48 12.84
CA PRO A 155 -9.02 7.22 12.53
C PRO A 155 -8.11 6.38 11.64
N LYS A 156 -7.25 7.07 10.91
CA LYS A 156 -6.25 6.45 10.07
C LYS A 156 -5.26 5.64 10.89
N VAL A 157 -4.99 4.40 10.50
CA VAL A 157 -3.93 3.57 11.09
C VAL A 157 -2.60 3.90 10.40
N ASP A 158 -1.81 4.78 11.01
CA ASP A 158 -0.61 5.36 10.40
C ASP A 158 0.61 4.42 10.38
N THR A 159 0.72 3.52 11.36
CA THR A 159 1.82 2.56 11.44
C THR A 159 1.31 1.23 12.00
N LEU A 160 1.79 0.14 11.43
CA LEU A 160 1.66 -1.22 11.93
C LEU A 160 3.04 -1.80 12.19
N PHE A 161 3.18 -2.58 13.27
CA PHE A 161 4.42 -3.26 13.59
C PHE A 161 4.15 -4.54 14.38
N MET A 162 4.86 -5.62 14.05
CA MET A 162 4.77 -6.87 14.79
C MET A 162 5.84 -6.91 15.90
N TYR A 163 5.38 -6.89 17.12
CA TYR A 163 6.22 -7.07 18.31
C TYR A 163 6.31 -8.54 18.66
N ASN A 164 7.54 -9.07 18.68
CA ASN A 164 7.84 -10.44 19.05
C ASN A 164 8.58 -10.46 20.37
N TYR A 165 8.11 -11.24 21.33
CA TYR A 165 8.75 -11.43 22.64
C TYR A 165 8.57 -12.89 23.11
N SER A 166 9.25 -13.29 24.16
CA SER A 166 9.23 -14.67 24.69
C SER A 166 7.84 -15.19 25.06
N GLY A 167 6.92 -14.29 25.43
CA GLY A 167 5.54 -14.61 25.75
C GLY A 167 4.58 -14.69 24.55
N GLY A 168 5.07 -14.46 23.33
CA GLY A 168 4.27 -14.51 22.10
C GLY A 168 4.43 -13.29 21.21
N GLN A 169 3.37 -12.93 20.50
CA GLN A 169 3.37 -11.89 19.49
C GLN A 169 2.26 -10.89 19.76
N ARG A 170 2.49 -9.65 19.38
CA ARG A 170 1.51 -8.55 19.48
C ARG A 170 1.58 -7.68 18.24
N LEU A 171 0.43 -7.35 17.67
CA LEU A 171 0.35 -6.36 16.61
C LEU A 171 0.18 -4.98 17.23
N LEU A 172 1.17 -4.12 17.01
CA LEU A 172 1.13 -2.72 17.42
C LEU A 172 0.58 -1.87 16.28
N SER A 173 -0.28 -0.92 16.61
CA SER A 173 -0.82 0.06 15.66
C SER A 173 -0.80 1.45 16.26
N THR A 174 -0.76 2.46 15.40
CA THR A 174 -0.80 3.87 15.84
C THR A 174 -1.90 4.63 15.14
N CYS A 175 -2.55 5.52 15.85
CA CYS A 175 -3.50 6.47 15.28
C CYS A 175 -3.59 7.76 16.12
N ALA A 176 -4.22 8.79 15.55
CA ALA A 176 -4.37 10.13 16.15
C ALA A 176 -5.76 10.31 16.83
N HIS A 177 -6.26 9.31 17.53
CA HIS A 177 -7.53 9.42 18.25
C HIS A 177 -7.30 9.76 19.72
N GLY A 178 -7.96 10.79 20.25
CA GLY A 178 -7.76 11.28 21.62
C GLY A 178 -6.32 11.70 21.92
N GLY A 179 -5.62 12.25 20.93
CA GLY A 179 -4.18 12.45 20.89
C GLY A 179 -3.47 11.28 20.16
N ASN A 180 -2.15 11.36 20.05
CA ASN A 180 -1.38 10.29 19.42
C ASN A 180 -1.30 9.07 20.36
N ASN A 181 -1.73 7.91 19.90
CA ASN A 181 -1.80 6.69 20.68
C ASN A 181 -1.07 5.52 20.00
N ILE A 182 -0.56 4.60 20.82
CA ILE A 182 -0.11 3.28 20.39
C ILE A 182 -1.09 2.27 20.97
N TYR A 183 -1.63 1.41 20.14
CA TYR A 183 -2.55 0.34 20.50
C TYR A 183 -1.89 -1.01 20.26
N GLU A 184 -2.26 -1.99 21.06
CA GLU A 184 -1.79 -3.36 20.98
C GLU A 184 -2.98 -4.32 20.95
N ASP A 185 -2.89 -5.31 20.12
CA ASP A 185 -3.80 -6.44 20.14
C ASP A 185 -3.26 -7.59 20.98
N THR A 186 -4.17 -8.28 21.68
CA THR A 186 -3.90 -9.26 22.71
C THR A 186 -3.90 -10.71 22.24
N ALA A 187 -3.53 -11.11 21.06
CA ALA A 187 -3.35 -12.49 20.64
C ALA A 187 -4.32 -13.05 19.58
N SER A 188 -5.54 -12.55 19.49
CA SER A 188 -6.50 -12.97 18.44
C SER A 188 -6.67 -11.93 17.34
N PHE A 189 -5.91 -10.85 17.41
CA PHE A 189 -5.99 -9.70 16.51
C PHE A 189 -7.40 -9.09 16.40
N ASP A 190 -8.14 -9.10 17.52
CA ASP A 190 -9.54 -8.69 17.55
C ASP A 190 -9.87 -7.66 18.63
N ASN A 191 -8.91 -7.29 19.50
CA ASN A 191 -9.17 -6.35 20.61
C ASN A 191 -7.97 -5.44 20.92
N PHE A 192 -7.94 -4.27 20.30
CA PHE A 192 -6.86 -3.31 20.46
C PHE A 192 -7.05 -2.44 21.71
N THR A 193 -6.06 -2.44 22.58
CA THR A 193 -6.01 -1.61 23.79
C THR A 193 -4.85 -0.61 23.72
N SER A 194 -5.04 0.59 24.31
CA SER A 194 -3.96 1.57 24.37
C SER A 194 -2.86 1.10 25.32
N VAL A 195 -1.62 1.10 24.84
CA VAL A 195 -0.42 0.70 25.59
C VAL A 195 0.62 1.83 25.69
N LYS A 196 0.24 3.06 25.39
CA LYS A 196 1.16 4.20 25.53
C LYS A 196 1.51 4.55 26.99
N GLY A 197 0.76 4.04 27.94
CA GLY A 197 0.92 4.39 29.37
C GLY A 197 0.78 5.90 29.61
N SER A 198 1.72 6.46 30.38
CA SER A 198 1.79 7.90 30.66
C SER A 198 2.67 8.68 29.68
N VAL A 199 3.21 8.02 28.64
CA VAL A 199 4.10 8.66 27.68
C VAL A 199 3.33 9.53 26.70
N THR A 200 3.80 10.74 26.45
CA THR A 200 3.30 11.57 25.36
C THR A 200 4.00 11.15 24.07
N ILE A 201 3.23 10.79 23.05
CA ILE A 201 3.71 10.40 21.74
C ILE A 201 3.69 11.61 20.81
N ALA A 202 4.83 11.98 20.25
CA ALA A 202 4.98 13.19 19.43
C ALA A 202 4.18 13.14 18.13
N ASN A 203 4.10 11.96 17.51
CA ASN A 203 3.33 11.73 16.27
C ASN A 203 2.89 10.27 16.16
N THR A 204 2.06 9.95 15.18
CA THR A 204 1.54 8.61 14.91
C THR A 204 2.42 7.78 13.98
N ARG A 205 3.66 8.21 13.73
CA ARG A 205 4.61 7.55 12.81
C ARG A 205 5.95 7.22 13.48
N PRO A 206 5.94 6.62 14.68
CA PRO A 206 7.16 6.12 15.28
C PRO A 206 7.75 5.03 14.38
N GLN A 207 9.07 4.91 14.41
CA GLN A 207 9.75 3.73 13.90
C GLN A 207 9.92 2.76 15.07
N PHE A 208 9.53 1.51 14.86
CA PHE A 208 9.63 0.44 15.84
C PHE A 208 10.76 -0.52 15.49
N VAL A 209 11.39 -1.09 16.51
CA VAL A 209 12.34 -2.21 16.36
C VAL A 209 12.16 -3.20 17.51
N ASN A 210 12.28 -4.48 17.20
CA ASN A 210 12.42 -5.52 18.22
C ASN A 210 13.89 -5.56 18.67
N PHE A 211 14.12 -5.57 19.96
CA PHE A 211 15.46 -5.70 20.53
C PHE A 211 15.40 -6.58 21.78
N ASN A 212 16.11 -7.69 21.77
CA ASN A 212 16.00 -8.73 22.78
C ASN A 212 14.51 -9.19 22.90
N ASP A 213 13.93 -9.04 24.09
CA ASP A 213 12.54 -9.37 24.38
C ASP A 213 11.63 -8.13 24.41
N ASP A 214 12.17 -6.97 24.01
CA ASP A 214 11.54 -5.68 24.10
C ASP A 214 11.24 -5.08 22.70
N VAL A 215 10.32 -4.14 22.67
CA VAL A 215 10.10 -3.27 21.51
C VAL A 215 10.48 -1.83 21.87
N ILE A 216 11.29 -1.23 21.01
CA ILE A 216 11.73 0.16 21.15
C ILE A 216 11.10 0.99 20.03
N ALA A 217 10.62 2.18 20.38
CA ALA A 217 10.03 3.09 19.41
C ALA A 217 10.64 4.50 19.52
N THR A 218 10.70 5.19 18.38
CA THR A 218 11.07 6.60 18.35
C THR A 218 9.94 7.47 18.90
N ASN A 219 10.31 8.55 19.60
CA ASN A 219 9.39 9.57 20.08
C ASN A 219 9.99 10.94 19.77
N GLU A 220 9.85 11.36 18.52
CA GLU A 220 10.50 12.51 17.90
C GLU A 220 10.52 13.75 18.81
N GLY A 221 11.72 14.26 19.15
CA GLY A 221 11.90 15.36 20.09
C GLY A 221 11.90 14.97 21.57
N SER A 222 11.54 13.73 21.90
CA SER A 222 11.61 13.15 23.24
C SER A 222 12.45 11.87 23.22
N ALA A 223 12.83 11.37 24.40
CA ALA A 223 13.59 10.13 24.51
C ALA A 223 12.87 8.95 23.84
N LEU A 224 13.63 8.01 23.29
CA LEU A 224 13.09 6.73 22.81
C LEU A 224 12.27 6.09 23.93
N ILE A 225 11.23 5.38 23.52
CA ILE A 225 10.34 4.67 24.42
C ILE A 225 10.50 3.16 24.24
N ILE A 226 10.31 2.42 25.32
CA ILE A 226 10.46 0.97 25.37
C ILE A 226 9.24 0.33 26.01
N LYS A 227 8.91 -0.87 25.57
CA LYS A 227 7.88 -1.73 26.14
C LYS A 227 8.40 -3.14 26.26
N SER A 228 8.23 -3.75 27.44
CA SER A 228 8.58 -5.14 27.73
C SER A 228 7.32 -5.98 27.88
N GLY A 229 7.25 -7.10 27.19
CA GLY A 229 6.16 -8.06 27.28
C GLY A 229 4.78 -7.43 27.18
N THR A 230 3.94 -7.60 28.19
CA THR A 230 2.56 -7.10 28.26
C THR A 230 2.42 -5.74 28.93
N GLY A 231 3.53 -5.09 29.32
CA GLY A 231 3.49 -3.76 29.95
C GLY A 231 3.17 -2.63 28.98
N ASP A 232 3.09 -1.40 29.48
CA ASP A 232 2.92 -0.20 28.69
C ASP A 232 4.28 0.37 28.25
N PHE A 233 4.26 1.23 27.22
CA PHE A 233 5.43 2.01 26.83
C PHE A 233 5.82 3.00 27.93
N ALA A 234 7.12 3.08 28.18
CA ALA A 234 7.75 4.06 29.05
C ALA A 234 8.98 4.67 28.37
N ALA A 235 9.44 5.83 28.81
CA ALA A 235 10.74 6.34 28.36
C ALA A 235 11.83 5.38 28.78
N ILE A 236 12.84 5.14 27.94
CA ILE A 236 13.98 4.29 28.30
C ILE A 236 14.70 4.92 29.51
N PRO A 237 14.85 4.20 30.63
CA PRO A 237 15.56 4.70 31.81
C PRO A 237 17.06 4.64 31.56
N ALA A 238 17.66 5.75 31.14
CA ALA A 238 19.11 5.78 30.91
C ALA A 238 19.88 5.52 32.21
N THR A 239 20.65 4.45 32.26
CA THR A 239 21.60 4.19 33.36
C THR A 239 22.98 4.79 33.07
N SER A 240 23.30 5.08 31.82
CA SER A 240 24.49 5.79 31.39
C SER A 240 24.24 6.59 30.13
N GLY A 241 24.69 7.84 30.07
CA GLY A 241 24.54 8.72 28.91
C GLY A 241 23.15 9.31 28.75
N SER A 242 22.82 9.71 27.55
CA SER A 242 21.53 10.30 27.19
C SER A 242 20.85 9.52 26.12
N VAL A 243 19.59 9.13 26.34
CA VAL A 243 18.76 8.44 25.35
C VAL A 243 18.54 9.36 24.14
N PRO A 244 18.72 8.88 22.90
CA PRO A 244 18.44 9.65 21.69
C PRO A 244 17.00 10.15 21.61
N THR A 245 16.83 11.29 20.91
CA THR A 245 15.51 11.94 20.72
C THR A 245 15.15 12.08 19.23
N GLY A 246 15.85 11.34 18.37
CA GLY A 246 15.65 11.38 16.92
C GLY A 246 14.42 10.62 16.45
N ARG A 247 14.26 10.58 15.14
CA ARG A 247 13.14 9.91 14.46
C ARG A 247 13.54 8.59 13.79
N LEU A 248 14.81 8.19 13.93
CA LEU A 248 15.34 6.96 13.33
C LEU A 248 15.83 6.03 14.43
N VAL A 249 15.47 4.76 14.31
CA VAL A 249 15.97 3.68 15.16
C VAL A 249 16.12 2.41 14.33
N HIS A 250 17.17 1.65 14.60
CA HIS A 250 17.43 0.37 13.97
C HIS A 250 18.07 -0.58 14.98
N SER A 251 17.67 -1.85 14.93
CA SER A 251 18.24 -2.90 15.77
C SER A 251 19.11 -3.81 14.92
N ALA A 252 20.40 -3.86 15.20
CA ALA A 252 21.33 -4.75 14.52
C ALA A 252 22.57 -5.02 15.38
N PHE A 253 23.18 -6.19 15.20
CA PHE A 253 24.46 -6.58 15.82
C PHE A 253 24.46 -6.49 17.35
N GLY A 254 23.32 -6.82 17.97
CA GLY A 254 23.15 -6.75 19.42
C GLY A 254 23.16 -5.34 20.00
N ARG A 255 22.88 -4.34 19.19
CA ARG A 255 22.81 -2.93 19.59
C ARG A 255 21.59 -2.23 19.02
N VAL A 256 21.15 -1.18 19.70
CA VAL A 256 20.19 -0.22 19.18
C VAL A 256 20.94 0.96 18.59
N TRP A 257 20.70 1.27 17.33
CA TRP A 257 21.25 2.38 16.58
C TRP A 257 20.17 3.42 16.40
N ALA A 258 20.40 4.66 16.81
CA ALA A 258 19.39 5.69 16.74
C ALA A 258 19.97 7.04 16.33
N GLN A 259 19.16 7.84 15.65
CA GLN A 259 19.49 9.24 15.40
C GLN A 259 19.49 10.01 16.72
N LYS A 260 20.57 10.73 17.02
CA LYS A 260 20.73 11.43 18.30
C LYS A 260 19.65 12.49 18.53
N SER A 261 19.35 13.29 17.51
CA SER A 261 18.28 14.28 17.52
C SER A 261 17.68 14.43 16.12
N HIS A 262 16.42 14.82 16.02
CA HIS A 262 15.78 15.08 14.73
C HIS A 262 16.04 16.51 14.20
N THR A 263 16.65 17.38 14.98
CA THR A 263 16.93 18.77 14.62
C THR A 263 18.33 19.21 15.00
N GLY A 264 18.81 20.27 14.33
CA GLY A 264 20.06 20.92 14.62
C GLY A 264 21.30 20.12 14.20
N ALA A 265 22.45 20.47 14.76
CA ALA A 265 23.74 19.84 14.40
C ALA A 265 23.79 18.33 14.71
N SER A 266 22.99 17.87 15.65
CA SER A 266 22.95 16.47 16.07
C SER A 266 22.03 15.58 15.21
N GLN A 267 21.35 16.12 14.20
CA GLN A 267 20.50 15.33 13.30
C GLN A 267 21.28 14.32 12.45
N ASN A 268 22.58 14.57 12.23
CA ASN A 268 23.46 13.68 11.48
C ASN A 268 24.43 12.91 12.39
N ILE A 269 24.04 12.69 13.63
CA ILE A 269 24.77 11.85 14.59
C ILE A 269 23.94 10.58 14.82
N ILE A 270 24.58 9.43 14.63
CA ILE A 270 24.04 8.13 15.03
C ILE A 270 24.62 7.81 16.40
N ALA A 271 23.75 7.67 17.39
CA ALA A 271 24.09 7.15 18.70
C ALA A 271 23.80 5.65 18.74
N TYR A 272 24.57 4.89 19.48
CA TYR A 272 24.34 3.45 19.66
C TYR A 272 24.45 3.04 21.13
N SER A 273 23.65 2.03 21.46
CA SER A 273 23.66 1.46 22.82
C SER A 273 24.85 0.56 23.05
N THR A 274 25.13 0.26 24.30
CA THR A 274 26.04 -0.83 24.68
C THR A 274 25.50 -2.16 24.13
N PHE A 275 26.40 -3.13 23.95
CA PHE A 275 26.03 -4.46 23.44
C PHE A 275 25.04 -5.16 24.38
N LEU A 276 23.87 -5.51 23.84
CA LEU A 276 22.71 -6.13 24.53
C LEU A 276 22.11 -5.32 25.70
N GLU A 277 22.39 -4.01 25.79
CA GLU A 277 21.87 -3.12 26.82
C GLU A 277 21.31 -1.84 26.20
N GLU A 278 20.00 -1.69 26.16
CA GLU A 278 19.28 -0.56 25.55
C GLU A 278 19.25 0.69 26.42
N ASP A 279 19.61 0.58 27.70
CA ASP A 279 19.59 1.65 28.68
C ASP A 279 20.95 2.41 28.84
N LYS A 280 21.98 1.95 28.12
CA LYS A 280 23.34 2.53 28.20
C LYS A 280 23.78 3.15 26.88
N TRP A 281 23.82 4.47 26.85
CA TRP A 281 24.10 5.27 25.64
C TRP A 281 25.38 6.08 25.70
N GLY A 282 25.94 6.33 26.87
CA GLY A 282 27.17 7.10 27.08
C GLY A 282 28.22 6.31 27.84
N GLY A 283 29.50 6.64 27.73
CA GLY A 283 30.59 5.94 28.37
C GLY A 283 30.87 4.56 27.77
N SER A 284 29.94 3.64 27.85
CA SER A 284 30.01 2.30 27.23
C SER A 284 29.27 2.21 25.89
N GLY A 285 28.38 3.15 25.55
CA GLY A 285 27.83 3.40 24.24
C GLY A 285 28.57 4.55 23.57
N GLY A 286 28.33 4.76 22.28
CA GLY A 286 29.07 5.75 21.52
C GLY A 286 28.22 6.51 20.51
N GLU A 287 28.89 7.38 19.79
CA GLU A 287 28.29 8.24 18.77
C GLU A 287 29.15 8.25 17.51
N ILE A 288 28.50 8.23 16.37
CA ILE A 288 29.12 8.42 15.06
C ILE A 288 28.63 9.75 14.50
N THR A 289 29.55 10.68 14.32
CA THR A 289 29.22 11.91 13.59
C THR A 289 29.31 11.63 12.11
N VAL A 290 28.16 11.37 11.47
CA VAL A 290 28.09 11.08 10.05
C VAL A 290 28.64 12.24 9.21
N LEU A 291 28.44 13.50 9.62
CA LEU A 291 29.04 14.69 8.98
C LEU A 291 30.53 14.85 9.18
N GLY A 292 31.12 14.41 10.33
CA GLY A 292 32.56 14.56 10.60
C GLY A 292 33.43 13.75 9.64
N THR A 293 32.87 12.78 9.00
CA THR A 293 33.48 11.96 7.95
C THR A 293 33.45 12.63 6.57
N PHE A 294 32.81 13.77 6.46
CA PHE A 294 32.42 14.44 5.25
C PHE A 294 33.32 15.53 4.71
N SER A 295 34.55 15.62 5.15
CA SER A 295 35.53 16.33 4.32
C SER A 295 35.65 15.74 2.90
N ALA A 296 35.05 14.57 2.66
CA ALA A 296 35.01 13.87 1.39
C ALA A 296 33.67 14.04 0.60
N VAL A 297 32.61 14.60 1.19
CA VAL A 297 31.37 14.86 0.45
C VAL A 297 31.40 16.25 -0.13
N LYS A 298 31.21 16.30 -1.43
CA LYS A 298 31.53 17.41 -2.32
C LYS A 298 30.80 18.74 -2.03
N ASP A 299 29.66 18.68 -1.32
CA ASP A 299 28.78 19.83 -1.12
C ASP A 299 28.49 20.21 0.34
N GLY A 300 29.20 19.60 1.28
CA GLY A 300 29.27 20.08 2.68
C GLY A 300 28.08 19.80 3.58
N PHE A 301 26.90 19.44 3.08
CA PHE A 301 25.72 19.10 3.88
C PHE A 301 24.84 18.06 3.18
N ASP A 302 24.52 16.99 3.92
CA ASP A 302 23.50 16.01 3.54
C ASP A 302 22.75 15.58 4.80
N GLU A 303 21.49 15.18 4.68
CA GLU A 303 20.63 14.83 5.82
C GLU A 303 20.56 13.32 5.98
N LEU A 304 20.75 12.83 7.23
CA LEU A 304 20.52 11.43 7.57
C LEU A 304 19.02 11.12 7.50
N THR A 305 18.64 10.26 6.56
CA THR A 305 17.24 9.92 6.29
C THR A 305 16.84 8.56 6.83
N ALA A 306 17.78 7.59 6.89
CA ALA A 306 17.48 6.26 7.43
C ALA A 306 18.75 5.55 7.91
N ILE A 307 18.57 4.57 8.77
CA ILE A 307 19.60 3.66 9.27
C ILE A 307 19.13 2.23 8.97
N SER A 308 20.02 1.40 8.45
CA SER A 308 19.74 -0.01 8.20
C SER A 308 21.01 -0.85 8.36
N SER A 309 20.90 -2.15 8.24
CA SER A 309 22.02 -3.08 8.20
C SER A 309 21.98 -3.90 6.91
N PHE A 310 23.14 -4.20 6.37
CA PHE A 310 23.29 -5.04 5.19
C PHE A 310 24.47 -5.99 5.41
N ASP A 311 24.19 -7.29 5.41
CA ASP A 311 25.18 -8.31 5.79
C ASP A 311 25.80 -7.98 7.18
N LYS A 312 27.08 -7.74 7.26
CA LYS A 312 27.81 -7.35 8.49
C LYS A 312 28.05 -5.84 8.62
N TYR A 313 27.49 -5.06 7.71
CA TYR A 313 27.71 -3.62 7.65
C TYR A 313 26.53 -2.85 8.22
N LEU A 314 26.82 -1.76 8.91
CA LEU A 314 25.85 -0.73 9.22
C LEU A 314 25.78 0.23 8.04
N VAL A 315 24.58 0.55 7.58
CA VAL A 315 24.33 1.44 6.44
C VAL A 315 23.61 2.69 6.92
N ALA A 316 24.25 3.83 6.77
CA ALA A 316 23.65 5.14 6.98
C ALA A 316 23.23 5.70 5.62
N PHE A 317 21.92 5.81 5.42
CA PHE A 317 21.35 6.45 4.24
C PHE A 317 21.19 7.94 4.50
N LEU A 318 21.77 8.74 3.62
CA LEU A 318 21.53 10.16 3.57
C LEU A 318 20.65 10.46 2.35
N ARG A 319 20.26 11.71 2.21
CA ARG A 319 19.39 12.12 1.11
C ARG A 319 20.03 11.92 -0.27
N ASN A 320 21.33 12.23 -0.40
CA ASN A 320 22.07 12.19 -1.66
C ASN A 320 23.28 11.25 -1.64
N SER A 321 23.53 10.58 -0.53
CA SER A 321 24.68 9.68 -0.37
C SER A 321 24.37 8.52 0.56
N ILE A 322 25.20 7.47 0.52
CA ILE A 322 25.11 6.30 1.38
C ILE A 322 26.48 6.05 1.98
N ILE A 323 26.56 5.83 3.28
CA ILE A 323 27.79 5.48 3.98
C ILE A 323 27.65 4.09 4.56
N ILE A 324 28.61 3.25 4.26
CA ILE A 324 28.69 1.87 4.73
C ILE A 324 29.82 1.79 5.76
N TYR A 325 29.48 1.35 6.96
CA TYR A 325 30.43 1.16 8.06
C TYR A 325 30.69 -0.34 8.28
N ASN A 326 31.95 -0.69 8.45
CA ASN A 326 32.39 -2.00 8.93
C ASN A 326 32.61 -1.98 10.44
N GLY A 327 32.75 -3.17 11.05
CA GLY A 327 33.04 -3.32 12.48
C GLY A 327 31.81 -3.18 13.38
N ALA A 328 30.63 -2.92 12.84
CA ALA A 328 29.39 -2.82 13.61
C ALA A 328 29.01 -4.15 14.29
N ASP A 329 29.42 -5.27 13.72
CA ASP A 329 29.19 -6.64 14.19
C ASP A 329 30.17 -7.08 15.30
N ALA A 330 31.13 -6.22 15.72
CA ALA A 330 32.07 -6.57 16.76
C ALA A 330 31.38 -6.74 18.13
N PRO A 331 31.51 -7.90 18.79
CA PRO A 331 30.86 -8.15 20.07
C PRO A 331 31.60 -7.39 21.21
N GLY A 332 30.83 -6.99 22.23
CA GLY A 332 31.36 -6.30 23.41
C GLY A 332 31.65 -4.82 23.15
N GLY A 333 32.36 -4.13 24.02
CA GLY A 333 32.82 -2.75 24.04
C GLY A 333 32.42 -1.78 22.91
N ASP A 334 33.38 -0.97 22.50
CA ASP A 334 33.24 -0.09 21.33
C ASP A 334 33.30 -0.94 20.04
N PRO A 335 32.34 -0.84 19.10
CA PRO A 335 32.33 -1.61 17.88
C PRO A 335 33.49 -1.31 16.92
N GLY A 336 34.30 -0.28 17.17
CA GLY A 336 35.49 0.03 16.34
C GLY A 336 35.13 0.35 14.90
N LEU A 337 34.09 1.14 14.71
CA LEU A 337 33.50 1.45 13.41
C LEU A 337 34.49 2.15 12.46
N GLY A 338 34.63 1.57 11.28
CA GLY A 338 35.38 2.17 10.18
C GLY A 338 34.49 2.39 8.97
N ILE A 339 34.81 3.39 8.15
CA ILE A 339 34.11 3.58 6.88
C ILE A 339 34.64 2.55 5.89
N GLN A 340 33.74 1.71 5.42
CA GLN A 340 34.01 0.75 4.35
C GLN A 340 33.92 1.41 2.97
N GLN A 341 32.82 2.16 2.75
CA GLN A 341 32.54 2.80 1.46
C GLN A 341 31.65 4.01 1.64
N VAL A 342 31.84 5.01 0.78
CA VAL A 342 30.94 6.16 0.62
C VAL A 342 30.47 6.21 -0.82
N ILE A 343 29.16 6.15 -1.03
CA ILE A 343 28.52 6.24 -2.34
C ILE A 343 27.88 7.62 -2.42
N GLN A 344 28.29 8.42 -3.42
CA GLN A 344 27.77 9.78 -3.64
C GLN A 344 26.81 9.81 -4.83
N GLY A 345 25.86 10.74 -4.81
CA GLY A 345 24.89 10.92 -5.89
C GLY A 345 23.68 10.00 -5.82
N VAL A 346 23.69 9.03 -4.91
CA VAL A 346 22.57 8.11 -4.66
C VAL A 346 22.34 8.05 -3.16
N GLY A 347 21.12 8.37 -2.73
CA GLY A 347 20.72 8.31 -1.33
C GLY A 347 19.26 7.86 -1.21
N CYS A 348 18.76 7.76 0.01
CA CYS A 348 17.37 7.41 0.29
C CYS A 348 16.58 8.67 0.65
N ILE A 349 15.45 8.91 -0.01
CA ILE A 349 14.62 10.10 0.25
C ILE A 349 13.44 9.83 1.19
N ALA A 350 13.08 8.56 1.43
CA ALA A 350 11.97 8.19 2.29
C ALA A 350 12.38 7.06 3.24
N ARG A 351 12.37 7.33 4.54
CA ARG A 351 12.76 6.40 5.63
C ARG A 351 12.09 5.03 5.50
N ASP A 352 10.78 5.04 5.35
CA ASP A 352 9.96 3.83 5.39
C ASP A 352 9.84 3.14 4.02
N SER A 353 10.73 3.47 3.07
CA SER A 353 10.83 2.79 1.77
C SER A 353 11.84 1.64 1.75
N ILE A 354 12.67 1.53 2.78
CA ILE A 354 13.73 0.53 2.81
C ILE A 354 13.14 -0.85 3.15
N GLN A 355 13.37 -1.82 2.27
CA GLN A 355 12.99 -3.21 2.48
C GLN A 355 14.15 -4.14 2.17
N GLN A 356 14.35 -5.13 3.03
CA GLN A 356 15.26 -6.23 2.76
C GLN A 356 14.53 -7.31 1.97
N ILE A 357 14.97 -7.57 0.76
CA ILE A 357 14.40 -8.57 -0.13
C ILE A 357 15.51 -9.55 -0.50
N GLY A 358 15.41 -10.77 0.03
CA GLY A 358 16.48 -11.75 -0.08
C GLY A 358 17.79 -11.26 0.56
N GLN A 359 18.84 -11.18 -0.24
CA GLN A 359 20.16 -10.70 0.18
C GLN A 359 20.46 -9.29 -0.31
N ASP A 360 19.44 -8.45 -0.46
CA ASP A 360 19.60 -7.08 -0.96
C ASP A 360 18.72 -6.11 -0.19
N LEU A 361 19.06 -4.82 -0.23
CA LEU A 361 18.23 -3.72 0.29
C LEU A 361 17.72 -2.88 -0.88
N TYR A 362 16.41 -2.76 -0.95
CA TYR A 362 15.74 -1.87 -1.90
C TYR A 362 15.29 -0.60 -1.19
N PHE A 363 15.45 0.53 -1.84
CA PHE A 363 15.12 1.83 -1.26
C PHE A 363 14.70 2.84 -2.33
N LEU A 364 13.94 3.83 -1.93
CA LEU A 364 13.51 4.94 -2.79
C LEU A 364 14.60 6.03 -2.82
N SER A 365 15.19 6.24 -3.99
CA SER A 365 16.08 7.37 -4.25
C SER A 365 15.35 8.50 -4.99
N ALA A 366 16.01 9.64 -5.12
CA ALA A 366 15.48 10.78 -5.88
C ALA A 366 15.23 10.47 -7.37
N THR A 367 15.79 9.40 -7.90
CA THR A 367 15.68 9.01 -9.31
C THR A 367 14.86 7.74 -9.52
N GLY A 368 14.36 7.11 -8.47
CA GLY A 368 13.58 5.88 -8.54
C GLY A 368 13.98 4.86 -7.47
N ILE A 369 13.48 3.64 -7.58
CA ILE A 369 13.83 2.55 -6.65
C ILE A 369 15.15 1.93 -7.05
N ARG A 370 16.04 1.76 -6.08
CA ARG A 370 17.38 1.20 -6.28
C ARG A 370 17.68 0.04 -5.36
N SER A 371 18.56 -0.83 -5.83
CA SER A 371 19.17 -1.93 -5.10
C SER A 371 20.53 -1.50 -4.54
N LEU A 372 20.75 -1.67 -3.24
CA LEU A 372 22.02 -1.33 -2.60
C LEU A 372 23.16 -2.22 -3.14
N ARG A 373 22.91 -3.51 -3.28
CA ARG A 373 23.90 -4.46 -3.79
C ARG A 373 24.36 -4.08 -5.21
N GLN A 374 23.44 -3.73 -6.09
CA GLN A 374 23.79 -3.29 -7.44
C GLN A 374 24.55 -1.97 -7.41
N VAL A 375 24.15 -1.00 -6.58
CA VAL A 375 24.87 0.28 -6.41
C VAL A 375 26.32 0.04 -5.98
N ILE A 376 26.55 -0.86 -5.03
CA ILE A 376 27.90 -1.23 -4.57
C ILE A 376 28.75 -1.82 -5.72
N TYR A 377 28.18 -2.72 -6.52
CA TYR A 377 28.90 -3.39 -7.59
C TYR A 377 29.11 -2.55 -8.84
N THR A 378 28.18 -1.70 -9.19
CA THR A 378 28.21 -0.94 -10.46
C THR A 378 28.88 0.43 -10.32
N GLY A 379 29.15 0.88 -9.09
CA GLY A 379 29.83 2.15 -8.85
C GLY A 379 29.11 3.32 -9.51
N ASP A 380 27.83 3.50 -9.18
CA ASP A 380 27.06 4.71 -9.55
C ASP A 380 26.67 4.87 -11.03
N ARG A 381 26.51 3.77 -11.77
CA ARG A 381 25.87 3.83 -13.08
C ARG A 381 24.36 3.83 -12.89
N ALA A 382 23.78 5.02 -12.94
CA ALA A 382 22.38 5.32 -12.62
C ALA A 382 21.35 4.37 -13.27
N ASP A 383 21.57 3.96 -14.50
CA ASP A 383 20.59 3.20 -15.29
C ASP A 383 20.59 1.68 -15.01
N LEU A 384 21.67 1.13 -14.47
CA LEU A 384 21.79 -0.31 -14.22
C LEU A 384 21.26 -0.75 -12.85
N THR A 385 21.03 0.20 -11.94
CA THR A 385 20.66 -0.08 -10.54
C THR A 385 19.20 0.23 -10.23
N GLU A 386 18.48 0.82 -11.18
CA GLU A 386 17.10 1.25 -10.99
C GLU A 386 16.11 0.20 -11.48
N ILE A 387 15.22 -0.24 -10.60
CA ILE A 387 14.18 -1.21 -10.93
C ILE A 387 12.88 -0.57 -11.41
N SER A 388 12.71 0.74 -11.24
CA SER A 388 11.53 1.50 -11.65
C SER A 388 11.64 2.14 -13.04
N THR A 389 12.63 1.76 -13.83
CA THR A 389 12.97 2.43 -15.11
C THR A 389 11.79 2.59 -16.05
N LEU A 390 10.93 1.58 -16.18
CA LEU A 390 9.79 1.60 -17.11
C LEU A 390 8.64 2.52 -16.66
N VAL A 391 8.61 2.88 -15.37
CA VAL A 391 7.53 3.68 -14.78
C VAL A 391 8.04 4.95 -14.09
N ARG A 392 9.31 5.26 -14.23
CA ARG A 392 10.05 6.29 -13.46
C ARG A 392 9.28 7.59 -13.33
N ARG A 393 8.85 8.15 -14.44
CA ARG A 393 8.23 9.48 -14.48
C ARG A 393 6.92 9.53 -13.69
N GLU A 394 6.00 8.61 -13.97
CA GLU A 394 4.70 8.53 -13.29
C GLU A 394 4.89 8.17 -11.81
N PHE A 395 5.74 7.19 -11.54
CA PHE A 395 6.05 6.75 -10.19
C PHE A 395 6.59 7.89 -9.32
N LEU A 396 7.60 8.62 -9.78
CA LEU A 396 8.16 9.75 -9.03
C LEU A 396 7.18 10.92 -8.88
N THR A 397 6.35 11.16 -9.88
CA THR A 397 5.30 12.19 -9.79
C THR A 397 4.29 11.87 -8.69
N ASP A 398 3.93 10.61 -8.52
CA ASP A 398 2.98 10.15 -7.51
C ASP A 398 3.62 10.04 -6.11
N VAL A 399 4.82 9.46 -6.01
CA VAL A 399 5.47 9.13 -4.73
C VAL A 399 6.26 10.30 -4.16
N ALA A 400 6.95 11.07 -4.99
CA ALA A 400 7.83 12.16 -4.58
C ALA A 400 7.28 13.54 -4.93
N ALA A 401 5.96 13.71 -4.91
CA ALA A 401 5.27 14.95 -5.28
C ALA A 401 5.73 16.19 -4.50
N SER A 402 6.12 16.04 -3.24
CA SER A 402 6.74 17.08 -2.43
C SER A 402 7.59 16.48 -1.31
N GLU A 403 8.56 17.24 -0.81
CA GLU A 403 9.43 16.81 0.29
C GLU A 403 8.64 16.50 1.57
N SER A 404 7.69 17.36 1.92
CA SER A 404 6.83 17.17 3.09
C SER A 404 5.93 15.93 2.98
N ALA A 405 5.66 15.46 1.79
CA ALA A 405 4.83 14.29 1.55
C ALA A 405 5.61 12.97 1.71
N LEU A 406 6.95 12.99 1.60
CA LEU A 406 7.79 11.79 1.70
C LEU A 406 7.64 11.04 3.03
N ILE A 407 7.30 11.75 4.10
CA ILE A 407 7.00 11.14 5.41
C ILE A 407 5.77 10.21 5.36
N ASN A 408 4.92 10.36 4.35
CA ASN A 408 3.72 9.53 4.16
C ASN A 408 3.96 8.30 3.27
N VAL A 409 5.14 8.17 2.69
CA VAL A 409 5.53 6.98 1.94
C VAL A 409 5.65 5.81 2.90
N ARG A 410 5.06 4.68 2.54
CA ARG A 410 5.16 3.41 3.25
C ARG A 410 5.54 2.33 2.28
N SER A 411 6.23 1.32 2.76
CA SER A 411 6.53 0.15 1.96
C SER A 411 6.32 -1.14 2.75
N SER A 412 6.11 -2.21 2.03
CA SER A 412 6.11 -3.57 2.55
C SER A 412 6.66 -4.52 1.51
N TYR A 413 7.17 -5.63 1.96
CA TYR A 413 7.48 -6.76 1.10
C TYR A 413 6.65 -7.95 1.53
N ASP A 414 5.92 -8.52 0.57
CA ASP A 414 5.17 -9.75 0.72
C ASP A 414 5.98 -10.88 0.06
N PRO A 415 6.61 -11.77 0.83
CA PRO A 415 7.43 -12.85 0.26
C PRO A 415 6.60 -13.98 -0.36
N GLU A 416 5.34 -14.19 0.04
CA GLU A 416 4.47 -15.19 -0.59
C GLU A 416 4.14 -14.83 -2.02
N GLU A 417 3.73 -13.58 -2.22
CA GLU A 417 3.41 -13.05 -3.55
C GLU A 417 4.64 -12.50 -4.26
N GLY A 418 5.80 -12.43 -3.58
CA GLY A 418 7.04 -11.85 -4.11
C GLY A 418 6.90 -10.39 -4.50
N GLN A 419 6.06 -9.63 -3.83
CA GLN A 419 5.70 -8.27 -4.18
C GLN A 419 6.33 -7.25 -3.24
N TYR A 420 7.00 -6.25 -3.80
CA TYR A 420 7.44 -5.07 -3.08
C TYR A 420 6.48 -3.92 -3.34
N TRP A 421 5.84 -3.46 -2.29
CA TRP A 421 4.83 -2.40 -2.31
C TRP A 421 5.42 -1.07 -1.88
N ILE A 422 5.11 -0.02 -2.62
CA ILE A 422 5.36 1.37 -2.19
C ILE A 422 4.06 2.15 -2.28
N LYS A 423 3.57 2.57 -1.13
CA LYS A 423 2.42 3.45 -1.03
C LYS A 423 2.85 4.90 -1.25
N ALA A 424 2.25 5.53 -2.24
CA ALA A 424 2.39 6.95 -2.50
C ALA A 424 1.59 7.79 -1.46
N PRO A 425 2.00 9.05 -1.20
CA PRO A 425 1.26 9.97 -0.33
C PRO A 425 -0.21 10.15 -0.72
N GLY A 426 -0.51 10.10 -2.02
CA GLY A 426 -1.86 10.19 -2.57
C GLY A 426 -2.75 8.95 -2.37
N GLY A 427 -2.22 7.87 -1.81
CA GLY A 427 -2.96 6.64 -1.50
C GLY A 427 -2.81 5.52 -2.53
N ASN A 428 -2.23 5.76 -3.68
CA ASN A 428 -1.90 4.71 -4.64
C ASN A 428 -0.77 3.83 -4.13
N ILE A 429 -0.82 2.54 -4.43
CA ILE A 429 0.22 1.59 -4.08
C ILE A 429 0.86 1.07 -5.37
N TRP A 430 2.14 1.32 -5.52
CA TRP A 430 2.93 0.78 -6.61
C TRP A 430 3.48 -0.58 -6.21
N VAL A 431 3.23 -1.58 -7.01
CA VAL A 431 3.56 -2.97 -6.75
C VAL A 431 4.60 -3.44 -7.75
N PHE A 432 5.77 -3.82 -7.25
CA PHE A 432 6.89 -4.35 -8.02
C PHE A 432 6.95 -5.85 -7.78
N ASP A 433 6.78 -6.63 -8.83
CA ASP A 433 6.87 -8.09 -8.79
C ASP A 433 8.34 -8.52 -8.84
N MET A 434 8.85 -8.91 -7.68
CA MET A 434 10.24 -9.28 -7.49
C MET A 434 10.58 -10.70 -8.00
N HIS A 435 9.57 -11.53 -8.31
CA HIS A 435 9.80 -12.85 -8.93
C HIS A 435 10.43 -12.75 -10.33
N SER A 436 10.22 -11.62 -11.02
CA SER A 436 10.78 -11.40 -12.36
C SER A 436 12.28 -11.10 -12.37
N LEU A 437 12.91 -10.83 -11.22
CA LEU A 437 14.35 -10.55 -11.12
C LEU A 437 15.24 -11.67 -11.65
N ASP A 438 14.82 -12.92 -11.53
CA ASP A 438 15.61 -14.10 -11.93
C ASP A 438 15.50 -14.43 -13.42
N GLN A 439 14.65 -13.76 -14.19
CA GLN A 439 14.29 -14.17 -15.55
C GLN A 439 14.86 -13.30 -16.67
N ASN A 440 15.74 -12.36 -16.41
CA ASN A 440 16.21 -11.34 -17.39
C ASN A 440 15.05 -10.56 -18.06
N VAL A 441 13.90 -10.47 -17.40
CA VAL A 441 12.73 -9.75 -17.85
C VAL A 441 12.64 -8.47 -17.02
N PRO A 442 12.20 -7.35 -17.59
CA PRO A 442 11.94 -6.14 -16.81
C PRO A 442 11.00 -6.43 -15.63
N ILE A 443 11.26 -5.81 -14.48
CA ILE A 443 10.39 -5.98 -13.31
C ILE A 443 8.97 -5.52 -13.67
N ARG A 444 8.01 -6.41 -13.46
CA ARG A 444 6.60 -6.11 -13.68
C ARG A 444 6.11 -5.12 -12.62
N VAL A 445 5.46 -4.07 -13.06
CA VAL A 445 4.91 -3.06 -12.17
C VAL A 445 3.42 -2.96 -12.39
N THR A 446 2.65 -2.95 -11.31
CA THR A 446 1.22 -2.70 -11.31
C THR A 446 0.88 -1.63 -10.26
N LYS A 447 -0.36 -1.18 -10.24
CA LYS A 447 -0.82 -0.13 -9.34
C LYS A 447 -2.11 -0.54 -8.65
N TYR A 448 -2.14 -0.52 -7.31
CA TYR A 448 -3.39 -0.68 -6.58
C TYR A 448 -3.95 0.71 -6.27
N VAL A 449 -5.20 0.91 -6.61
CA VAL A 449 -5.88 2.19 -6.50
C VAL A 449 -7.16 2.05 -5.68
N ASN A 450 -7.55 3.14 -5.01
CA ASN A 450 -8.78 3.23 -4.20
C ASN A 450 -8.85 2.18 -3.07
N THR A 451 -7.70 1.74 -2.56
CA THR A 451 -7.64 0.71 -1.52
C THR A 451 -7.95 1.25 -0.12
N GLY A 452 -7.63 2.52 0.14
CA GLY A 452 -7.72 3.10 1.49
C GLY A 452 -6.69 2.54 2.48
N TRP A 453 -5.71 1.78 2.00
CA TRP A 453 -4.67 1.16 2.83
C TRP A 453 -3.59 2.17 3.19
N ASP A 454 -3.23 2.24 4.46
CA ASP A 454 -2.36 3.29 4.98
C ASP A 454 -1.04 2.78 5.56
N SER A 455 -1.02 1.61 6.16
CA SER A 455 0.17 1.00 6.76
C SER A 455 0.20 -0.51 6.56
N PHE A 456 1.37 -1.11 6.68
CA PHE A 456 1.60 -2.52 6.40
C PHE A 456 2.53 -3.14 7.43
N ALA A 457 2.31 -4.42 7.73
CA ALA A 457 3.24 -5.25 8.48
C ALA A 457 3.14 -6.70 7.96
N TYR A 458 4.27 -7.31 7.61
CA TYR A 458 4.32 -8.72 7.23
C TYR A 458 4.68 -9.58 8.42
N PHE A 459 3.96 -10.68 8.58
CA PHE A 459 4.25 -11.63 9.66
C PHE A 459 3.66 -13.03 9.37
N GLU A 460 4.49 -14.08 9.53
CA GLU A 460 4.13 -15.51 9.43
C GLU A 460 3.29 -15.91 8.21
N GLY A 461 3.61 -15.38 7.03
CA GLY A 461 2.90 -15.68 5.79
C GLY A 461 1.75 -14.72 5.49
N ASP A 462 1.35 -13.87 6.43
CA ASP A 462 0.28 -12.90 6.24
C ASP A 462 0.82 -11.46 6.14
N THR A 463 0.32 -10.69 5.19
CA THR A 463 0.51 -9.24 5.15
C THR A 463 -0.69 -8.57 5.82
N TYR A 464 -0.44 -7.93 6.97
CA TYR A 464 -1.42 -7.13 7.69
C TYR A 464 -1.46 -5.72 7.12
N ILE A 465 -2.66 -5.19 6.99
CA ILE A 465 -2.93 -3.88 6.38
C ILE A 465 -3.70 -3.03 7.38
N GLY A 466 -3.21 -1.82 7.64
CA GLY A 466 -3.94 -0.79 8.37
C GLY A 466 -4.66 0.13 7.40
N SER A 467 -5.94 0.29 7.62
CA SER A 467 -6.83 1.18 6.88
C SER A 467 -7.46 2.19 7.84
N ARG A 468 -8.52 2.85 7.44
CA ARG A 468 -9.23 3.80 8.31
C ARG A 468 -10.07 3.05 9.34
N GLY A 469 -9.66 3.09 10.59
CA GLY A 469 -10.31 2.46 11.73
C GLY A 469 -10.32 0.92 11.71
N LEU A 470 -9.69 0.31 10.71
CA LEU A 470 -9.69 -1.13 10.52
C LEU A 470 -8.27 -1.66 10.32
N ILE A 471 -8.06 -2.87 10.78
CA ILE A 471 -6.89 -3.66 10.45
C ILE A 471 -7.39 -4.96 9.84
N GLY A 472 -6.77 -5.41 8.77
CA GLY A 472 -7.12 -6.62 8.07
C GLY A 472 -5.91 -7.32 7.50
N LYS A 473 -6.15 -8.43 6.81
CA LYS A 473 -5.15 -9.21 6.10
C LYS A 473 -5.29 -9.03 4.59
N TYR A 474 -4.18 -9.16 3.88
CA TYR A 474 -4.17 -9.24 2.43
C TYR A 474 -4.59 -10.64 1.99
N SER A 475 -5.91 -10.86 1.89
CA SER A 475 -6.47 -12.16 1.54
C SER A 475 -7.83 -12.01 0.85
N GLY A 476 -8.36 -13.12 0.32
CA GLY A 476 -9.62 -13.07 -0.43
C GLY A 476 -9.54 -12.26 -1.73
N TYR A 477 -10.70 -11.93 -2.30
CA TYR A 477 -10.82 -11.17 -3.56
C TYR A 477 -11.90 -10.11 -3.50
N THR A 478 -12.16 -9.59 -2.31
CA THR A 478 -13.03 -8.45 -1.98
C THR A 478 -12.33 -7.60 -0.94
N ASP A 479 -12.70 -6.32 -0.85
CA ASP A 479 -12.24 -5.46 0.25
C ASP A 479 -13.31 -5.54 1.36
N ASP A 480 -13.16 -6.51 2.26
CA ASP A 480 -14.14 -6.84 3.27
C ASP A 480 -13.92 -6.07 4.56
N THR A 481 -14.96 -5.42 5.02
CA THR A 481 -15.06 -4.95 6.41
C THR A 481 -15.79 -6.01 7.24
N PRO A 482 -15.75 -5.98 8.57
CA PRO A 482 -16.50 -6.93 9.39
C PRO A 482 -18.01 -6.97 9.13
N THR A 483 -18.55 -5.97 8.46
CA THR A 483 -19.99 -5.83 8.20
C THR A 483 -20.37 -5.86 6.72
N ASP A 484 -19.43 -5.55 5.83
CA ASP A 484 -19.70 -5.40 4.41
C ASP A 484 -18.58 -5.96 3.56
N SER A 485 -18.95 -6.59 2.46
CA SER A 485 -18.03 -7.02 1.41
C SER A 485 -18.09 -6.03 0.25
N THR A 486 -16.98 -5.40 -0.06
CA THR A 486 -16.91 -4.36 -1.08
C THR A 486 -16.13 -4.85 -2.30
N PRO A 487 -16.82 -5.09 -3.43
CA PRO A 487 -16.18 -5.41 -4.69
C PRO A 487 -15.31 -4.24 -5.19
N TYR A 488 -14.21 -4.55 -5.86
CA TYR A 488 -13.35 -3.54 -6.45
C TYR A 488 -13.14 -3.79 -7.95
N THR A 489 -12.87 -2.70 -8.68
CA THR A 489 -12.66 -2.76 -10.13
C THR A 489 -11.20 -3.03 -10.46
N CYS A 490 -10.97 -3.98 -11.35
CA CYS A 490 -9.71 -4.29 -11.98
C CYS A 490 -9.70 -3.75 -13.41
N THR A 491 -8.64 -3.08 -13.82
CA THR A 491 -8.51 -2.54 -15.17
C THR A 491 -7.11 -2.79 -15.70
N TRP A 492 -7.04 -3.43 -16.84
CA TRP A 492 -5.82 -3.56 -17.62
C TRP A 492 -6.02 -3.00 -19.02
N ARG A 493 -5.06 -2.28 -19.56
CA ARG A 493 -5.06 -1.76 -20.92
C ARG A 493 -3.67 -1.77 -21.52
N SER A 494 -3.55 -2.33 -22.73
CA SER A 494 -2.28 -2.36 -23.44
C SER A 494 -1.84 -0.99 -23.90
N ASN A 495 -0.54 -0.82 -24.10
CA ASN A 495 -0.02 0.29 -24.89
C ASN A 495 -0.56 0.24 -26.32
N PRO A 496 -0.65 1.38 -27.03
CA PRO A 496 -1.05 1.41 -28.44
C PRO A 496 -0.07 0.58 -29.29
N ALA A 497 -0.60 -0.27 -30.15
CA ALA A 497 0.21 -1.13 -31.03
C ALA A 497 -0.16 -0.94 -32.49
N ASP A 498 0.85 -0.90 -33.36
CA ASP A 498 0.68 -0.83 -34.82
C ASP A 498 1.01 -2.15 -35.53
N LEU A 499 1.50 -3.16 -34.80
CA LEU A 499 1.95 -4.46 -35.33
C LEU A 499 3.05 -4.34 -36.41
N GLY A 500 3.88 -3.31 -36.34
CA GLY A 500 4.95 -3.05 -37.29
C GLY A 500 4.44 -2.71 -38.70
N THR A 501 3.20 -2.23 -38.85
CA THR A 501 2.63 -1.83 -40.15
C THR A 501 1.68 -0.64 -40.02
N SER A 502 1.90 0.35 -40.88
CA SER A 502 1.03 1.52 -41.00
C SER A 502 -0.31 1.24 -41.73
N LYS A 503 -0.54 -0.01 -42.20
CA LYS A 503 -1.78 -0.37 -42.89
C LYS A 503 -2.99 -0.28 -41.97
N LEU A 504 -4.13 0.09 -42.54
CA LEU A 504 -5.41 0.11 -41.85
C LEU A 504 -5.77 -1.33 -41.40
N LYS A 505 -6.12 -1.50 -40.16
CA LYS A 505 -6.51 -2.77 -39.54
C LYS A 505 -8.01 -2.77 -39.31
N PHE A 506 -8.67 -3.84 -39.75
CA PHE A 506 -10.12 -4.05 -39.57
C PHE A 506 -10.30 -5.22 -38.60
N LEU A 507 -10.71 -4.94 -37.36
CA LEU A 507 -11.04 -5.98 -36.41
C LEU A 507 -12.34 -6.67 -36.81
N LYS A 508 -12.34 -7.99 -36.81
CA LYS A 508 -13.48 -8.82 -37.22
C LYS A 508 -14.00 -9.69 -36.09
N ARG A 509 -13.12 -10.21 -35.29
CA ARG A 509 -13.47 -11.06 -34.16
C ARG A 509 -12.46 -10.87 -33.04
N LEU A 510 -12.96 -10.94 -31.81
CA LEU A 510 -12.19 -10.98 -30.59
C LEU A 510 -12.56 -12.24 -29.83
N THR A 511 -11.59 -12.95 -29.29
CA THR A 511 -11.80 -14.06 -28.37
C THR A 511 -10.95 -13.89 -27.13
N ALA A 512 -11.48 -14.28 -25.99
CA ALA A 512 -10.79 -14.26 -24.71
C ALA A 512 -10.93 -15.62 -24.03
N THR A 513 -9.85 -16.13 -23.46
CA THR A 513 -9.86 -17.27 -22.54
C THR A 513 -9.70 -16.73 -21.15
N ILE A 514 -10.71 -16.93 -20.32
CA ILE A 514 -10.80 -16.37 -18.96
C ILE A 514 -11.19 -17.49 -18.02
N GLU A 515 -10.51 -17.56 -16.89
CA GLU A 515 -10.83 -18.43 -15.78
C GLU A 515 -11.47 -17.60 -14.67
N GLY A 516 -12.58 -18.06 -14.10
CA GLY A 516 -13.32 -17.31 -13.07
C GLY A 516 -14.62 -17.98 -12.67
N SER A 517 -15.39 -17.34 -11.80
CA SER A 517 -16.73 -17.78 -11.40
C SER A 517 -17.77 -17.57 -12.52
N ASN A 518 -18.80 -18.37 -12.53
CA ASN A 518 -19.90 -18.24 -13.49
C ASN A 518 -20.77 -16.98 -13.28
N ALA A 519 -20.62 -16.30 -12.16
CA ALA A 519 -21.33 -15.06 -11.85
C ALA A 519 -20.59 -13.82 -12.35
N ASP A 520 -19.34 -13.97 -12.80
CA ASP A 520 -18.50 -12.84 -13.17
C ASP A 520 -18.83 -12.28 -14.56
N GLU A 521 -18.66 -10.98 -14.69
CA GLU A 521 -18.72 -10.27 -15.95
C GLU A 521 -17.37 -9.63 -16.24
N VAL A 522 -16.83 -9.91 -17.43
CA VAL A 522 -15.56 -9.33 -17.89
C VAL A 522 -15.81 -8.50 -19.13
N ALA A 523 -15.54 -7.21 -19.05
CA ALA A 523 -15.58 -6.32 -20.19
C ALA A 523 -14.23 -6.33 -20.90
N VAL A 524 -14.20 -6.82 -22.13
CA VAL A 524 -13.03 -6.65 -23.01
C VAL A 524 -13.21 -5.38 -23.79
N THR A 525 -12.30 -4.43 -23.63
CA THR A 525 -12.34 -3.14 -24.29
C THR A 525 -11.37 -3.12 -25.48
N TYR A 526 -11.71 -2.40 -26.51
CA TYR A 526 -10.83 -2.15 -27.63
C TYR A 526 -11.03 -0.73 -28.16
N ALA A 527 -9.96 -0.15 -28.64
CA ALA A 527 -9.99 1.16 -29.28
C ALA A 527 -9.10 1.15 -30.53
N PHE A 528 -9.60 1.77 -31.60
CA PHE A 528 -8.83 2.06 -32.80
C PHE A 528 -8.77 3.58 -32.96
N SER A 529 -7.57 4.12 -33.14
CA SER A 529 -7.43 5.57 -33.21
C SER A 529 -6.32 6.04 -34.16
N GLU A 530 -6.67 7.04 -34.94
CA GLU A 530 -5.87 8.22 -35.20
C GLU A 530 -6.47 9.37 -34.39
N GLY A 531 -6.04 9.56 -33.13
CA GLY A 531 -6.49 10.68 -32.30
C GLY A 531 -7.73 10.42 -31.46
N GLY A 532 -7.67 9.45 -30.64
CA GLY A 532 -8.29 9.35 -29.34
C GLY A 532 -9.74 9.74 -29.18
N SER A 533 -10.66 8.86 -29.39
CA SER A 533 -11.94 8.98 -28.72
C SER A 533 -12.52 7.59 -28.44
N GLY A 534 -12.62 7.31 -27.15
CA GLY A 534 -13.54 6.31 -26.63
C GLY A 534 -13.13 4.85 -26.88
N GLU A 535 -12.81 4.18 -25.79
CA GLU A 535 -12.81 2.72 -25.76
C GLU A 535 -14.23 2.23 -25.98
N VAL A 536 -14.38 1.24 -26.83
CA VAL A 536 -15.66 0.54 -26.99
C VAL A 536 -15.63 -0.68 -26.09
N PRO A 537 -16.41 -0.71 -25.01
CA PRO A 537 -16.51 -1.89 -24.16
C PRO A 537 -17.35 -2.96 -24.84
N PHE A 538 -16.90 -4.18 -24.73
CA PHE A 538 -17.67 -5.37 -25.09
C PHE A 538 -17.71 -6.28 -23.85
N THR A 539 -18.88 -6.40 -23.23
CA THR A 539 -19.05 -7.23 -22.03
C THR A 539 -19.21 -8.69 -22.41
N LEU A 540 -18.38 -9.53 -21.86
CA LEU A 540 -18.45 -10.99 -21.94
C LEU A 540 -18.95 -11.49 -20.60
N SER A 541 -20.20 -11.97 -20.55
CA SER A 541 -20.74 -12.61 -19.36
C SER A 541 -20.29 -14.07 -19.30
N LEU A 542 -19.63 -14.45 -18.23
CA LEU A 542 -19.23 -15.83 -17.98
C LEU A 542 -20.45 -16.73 -17.70
N ASN A 543 -21.57 -16.13 -17.35
CA ASN A 543 -22.83 -16.84 -17.13
C ASN A 543 -23.62 -17.13 -18.42
N ASN A 544 -23.16 -16.70 -19.59
CA ASN A 544 -23.89 -16.91 -20.84
C ASN A 544 -23.86 -18.38 -21.26
N ALA A 545 -25.01 -19.02 -21.33
CA ALA A 545 -25.18 -20.43 -21.68
C ALA A 545 -24.60 -20.81 -23.07
N PHE A 546 -24.47 -19.86 -23.97
CA PHE A 546 -23.86 -20.04 -25.29
C PHE A 546 -22.33 -20.21 -25.24
N ASN A 547 -21.69 -19.72 -24.21
CA ASN A 547 -20.23 -19.74 -24.02
C ASN A 547 -19.79 -20.88 -23.11
N ARG A 548 -20.73 -21.62 -22.52
CA ARG A 548 -20.39 -22.79 -21.71
C ARG A 548 -20.02 -23.96 -22.63
N GLN A 549 -18.90 -24.62 -22.32
CA GLN A 549 -18.72 -25.99 -22.82
C GLN A 549 -19.89 -26.82 -22.27
N SER A 550 -20.75 -27.30 -23.16
CA SER A 550 -21.93 -28.05 -22.78
C SER A 550 -21.56 -29.26 -21.92
N GLY A 551 -21.96 -29.25 -20.67
CA GLY A 551 -21.84 -30.39 -19.77
C GLY A 551 -21.34 -30.12 -18.36
N LEU A 552 -20.86 -28.91 -18.04
CA LEU A 552 -20.53 -28.58 -16.65
C LEU A 552 -21.66 -27.77 -16.00
N THR A 553 -22.40 -28.41 -15.14
CA THR A 553 -23.21 -27.76 -14.11
C THR A 553 -22.26 -27.36 -13.00
N VAL A 554 -22.16 -26.07 -12.70
CA VAL A 554 -21.37 -25.58 -11.57
C VAL A 554 -22.16 -25.88 -10.32
N GLY A 555 -21.77 -26.98 -9.62
CA GLY A 555 -22.14 -27.20 -8.23
C GLY A 555 -21.29 -26.33 -7.32
N THR A 556 -21.78 -26.00 -6.15
CA THR A 556 -20.95 -25.51 -5.04
C THR A 556 -19.77 -26.46 -4.83
N PRO A 557 -18.54 -25.96 -4.65
CA PRO A 557 -17.39 -26.83 -4.43
C PRO A 557 -17.63 -27.69 -3.21
N ALA A 558 -17.39 -28.99 -3.38
CA ALA A 558 -17.55 -29.97 -2.30
C ALA A 558 -16.38 -29.84 -1.31
N GLU A 559 -16.67 -29.42 -0.09
CA GLU A 559 -15.71 -29.43 1.01
C GLU A 559 -15.73 -30.77 1.76
N TRP A 560 -14.55 -31.28 2.14
CA TRP A 560 -14.43 -32.48 2.97
C TRP A 560 -15.14 -32.29 4.31
N GLY A 561 -16.14 -33.17 4.57
CA GLY A 561 -16.91 -33.14 5.81
C GLY A 561 -18.23 -32.37 5.75
N VAL A 562 -18.49 -31.63 4.67
CA VAL A 562 -19.74 -30.86 4.46
C VAL A 562 -20.53 -31.38 3.25
N ALA A 563 -19.85 -31.86 2.22
CA ALA A 563 -20.42 -32.30 0.96
C ALA A 563 -21.21 -33.59 1.06
N ASN A 564 -22.35 -33.64 0.40
CA ASN A 564 -23.22 -34.82 0.31
C ASN A 564 -22.90 -35.65 -0.93
N TRP A 565 -22.70 -36.94 -0.75
CA TRP A 565 -22.52 -37.90 -1.84
C TRP A 565 -23.73 -37.89 -2.79
N ASN A 566 -23.51 -37.85 -4.10
CA ASN A 566 -24.50 -37.75 -5.18
C ASN A 566 -25.25 -36.42 -5.30
N VAL A 567 -24.90 -35.39 -4.55
CA VAL A 567 -25.48 -34.04 -4.64
C VAL A 567 -24.42 -33.03 -5.04
N ASP A 568 -23.24 -33.11 -4.43
CA ASP A 568 -22.15 -32.19 -4.67
C ASP A 568 -21.10 -32.79 -5.59
N GLU A 569 -20.58 -32.01 -6.53
CA GLU A 569 -19.56 -32.49 -7.46
C GLU A 569 -18.16 -32.42 -6.83
N TRP A 570 -17.49 -33.57 -6.76
CA TRP A 570 -16.09 -33.69 -6.38
C TRP A 570 -15.18 -33.33 -7.56
N GLY A 571 -14.85 -32.09 -7.68
CA GLY A 571 -13.94 -31.63 -8.73
C GLY A 571 -13.44 -30.27 -8.40
N GLY A 572 -12.18 -30.19 -8.14
CA GLY A 572 -11.48 -29.01 -7.66
C GLY A 572 -11.85 -27.72 -8.35
N GLY A 573 -12.13 -26.72 -7.53
CA GLY A 573 -12.07 -25.33 -7.87
C GLY A 573 -13.25 -24.78 -8.67
N THR A 574 -13.77 -23.70 -8.18
CA THR A 574 -14.77 -22.82 -8.80
C THR A 574 -14.30 -22.15 -10.11
N ALA A 575 -13.06 -22.36 -10.50
CA ALA A 575 -12.47 -21.75 -11.69
C ALA A 575 -12.73 -22.58 -12.95
N LEU A 576 -13.54 -22.04 -13.82
CA LEU A 576 -13.80 -22.61 -15.14
C LEU A 576 -13.15 -21.73 -16.21
N ALA A 577 -12.40 -22.37 -17.13
CA ALA A 577 -11.84 -21.68 -18.28
C ALA A 577 -12.93 -21.49 -19.35
N TYR A 578 -13.24 -20.23 -19.65
CA TYR A 578 -14.23 -19.85 -20.65
C TYR A 578 -13.54 -19.32 -21.91
N ASN A 579 -13.90 -19.90 -23.06
CA ASN A 579 -13.43 -19.40 -24.34
C ASN A 579 -14.54 -18.55 -24.98
N LEU A 580 -14.46 -17.26 -24.78
CA LEU A 580 -15.50 -16.31 -25.14
C LEU A 580 -15.15 -15.65 -26.48
N GLY A 581 -16.13 -15.42 -27.32
CA GLY A 581 -15.90 -14.80 -28.64
C GLY A 581 -16.97 -13.82 -29.05
N ALA A 582 -16.55 -12.73 -29.68
CA ALA A 582 -17.46 -11.72 -30.24
C ALA A 582 -17.09 -11.33 -31.66
N SER A 583 -18.10 -11.06 -32.45
CA SER A 583 -17.94 -10.38 -33.74
C SER A 583 -17.96 -8.88 -33.53
N VAL A 584 -16.90 -8.22 -33.93
CA VAL A 584 -16.69 -6.78 -33.76
C VAL A 584 -16.36 -6.13 -35.11
N SER A 585 -16.63 -4.84 -35.26
CA SER A 585 -16.37 -4.13 -36.50
C SER A 585 -15.84 -2.73 -36.19
N GLN A 586 -14.52 -2.62 -36.14
CA GLN A 586 -13.82 -1.33 -36.09
C GLN A 586 -12.56 -1.36 -36.93
N SER A 587 -12.05 -0.17 -37.27
CA SER A 587 -10.83 -0.05 -38.04
C SER A 587 -10.00 1.15 -37.62
N GLY A 588 -8.68 1.03 -37.71
CA GLY A 588 -7.72 2.08 -37.44
C GLY A 588 -6.30 1.63 -37.77
N ARG A 589 -5.33 2.51 -37.66
CA ARG A 589 -3.92 2.19 -37.89
C ARG A 589 -3.26 1.61 -36.65
N THR A 590 -3.59 2.16 -35.50
CA THR A 590 -3.19 1.64 -34.18
C THR A 590 -4.39 1.09 -33.44
N PHE A 591 -4.16 0.19 -32.52
CA PHE A 591 -5.20 -0.33 -31.64
C PHE A 591 -4.70 -0.44 -30.21
N LYS A 592 -5.63 -0.39 -29.28
CA LYS A 592 -5.45 -0.74 -27.87
C LYS A 592 -6.45 -1.84 -27.53
N ILE A 593 -6.06 -2.72 -26.65
CA ILE A 593 -6.97 -3.72 -26.07
C ILE A 593 -6.91 -3.61 -24.56
N GLY A 594 -8.03 -3.81 -23.90
CA GLY A 594 -8.13 -3.78 -22.46
C GLY A 594 -9.06 -4.83 -21.91
N VAL A 595 -8.97 -5.06 -20.63
CA VAL A 595 -9.87 -5.91 -19.86
C VAL A 595 -10.25 -5.16 -18.60
N ARG A 596 -11.54 -5.14 -18.31
CA ARG A 596 -12.09 -4.57 -17.08
C ARG A 596 -13.08 -5.54 -16.47
N PHE A 597 -12.95 -5.80 -15.18
CA PHE A 597 -13.86 -6.63 -14.44
C PHE A 597 -13.98 -6.16 -12.98
N ILE A 598 -15.01 -6.64 -12.31
CA ILE A 598 -15.22 -6.39 -10.89
C ILE A 598 -14.86 -7.66 -10.14
N SER A 599 -13.91 -7.54 -9.22
CA SER A 599 -13.55 -8.61 -8.29
C SER A 599 -14.60 -8.67 -7.19
N ASN A 600 -15.23 -9.82 -7.02
CA ASN A 600 -16.31 -10.03 -6.06
C ASN A 600 -16.23 -11.43 -5.43
N GLY A 601 -15.18 -11.66 -4.67
CA GLY A 601 -14.98 -12.89 -3.88
C GLY A 601 -14.26 -14.02 -4.59
N PHE A 602 -13.95 -13.90 -5.89
CA PHE A 602 -13.29 -14.95 -6.66
C PHE A 602 -12.11 -14.42 -7.46
N GLN A 603 -11.12 -15.30 -7.66
CA GLN A 603 -10.03 -15.01 -8.57
C GLN A 603 -10.52 -15.07 -10.01
N ILE A 604 -10.18 -14.07 -10.80
CA ILE A 604 -10.37 -14.04 -12.24
C ILE A 604 -9.01 -14.02 -12.89
N ALA A 605 -8.73 -14.97 -13.78
CA ALA A 605 -7.47 -15.03 -14.51
C ALA A 605 -7.71 -14.92 -16.02
N VAL A 606 -7.04 -14.00 -16.67
CA VAL A 606 -7.08 -13.82 -18.13
C VAL A 606 -5.89 -14.54 -18.74
N GLU A 607 -6.16 -15.69 -19.37
CA GLU A 607 -5.13 -16.51 -19.99
C GLU A 607 -4.69 -15.98 -21.34
N GLN A 608 -5.67 -15.61 -22.18
CA GLN A 608 -5.41 -15.29 -23.56
C GLN A 608 -6.43 -14.31 -24.12
N LEU A 609 -5.94 -13.35 -24.88
CA LEU A 609 -6.75 -12.50 -25.75
C LEU A 609 -6.32 -12.71 -27.20
N SER A 610 -7.25 -12.99 -28.09
CA SER A 610 -6.97 -13.20 -29.51
C SER A 610 -7.80 -12.24 -30.35
N LEU A 611 -7.12 -11.49 -31.22
CA LEU A 611 -7.72 -10.55 -32.14
C LEU A 611 -7.57 -11.08 -33.57
N PHE A 612 -8.68 -11.14 -34.30
CA PHE A 612 -8.72 -11.52 -35.69
C PHE A 612 -8.96 -10.29 -36.56
N MET A 613 -7.94 -9.90 -37.31
CA MET A 613 -7.91 -8.67 -38.09
C MET A 613 -7.69 -8.91 -39.57
N LYS A 614 -8.23 -8.03 -40.39
CA LYS A 614 -7.94 -7.92 -41.82
C LYS A 614 -7.09 -6.69 -42.07
N LEU A 615 -5.95 -6.84 -42.73
CA LEU A 615 -5.15 -5.69 -43.14
C LEU A 615 -5.72 -5.08 -44.43
N GLY A 616 -5.90 -3.78 -44.41
CA GLY A 616 -6.28 -2.99 -45.57
C GLY A 616 -5.12 -2.78 -46.57
N ARG A 617 -5.41 -2.08 -47.65
CA ARG A 617 -4.36 -1.63 -48.57
C ARG A 617 -3.63 -0.43 -47.94
N GLU A 618 -2.37 -0.23 -48.29
CA GLU A 618 -1.69 1.01 -47.99
C GLU A 618 -2.48 2.17 -48.60
N GLY A 619 -2.87 3.14 -47.78
CA GLY A 619 -3.43 4.38 -48.30
C GLY A 619 -2.37 5.09 -49.14
N ARG A 620 -2.74 5.43 -50.36
CA ARG A 620 -1.96 6.33 -51.21
C ARG A 620 -2.02 7.75 -50.65
#